data_959b5c9c22d9a83ebf63897c4ac71bd5
#
_entry.id   959b5c9c22d9a83ebf63897c4ac71bd5
#
_cell.length_a   1.000
_cell.length_b   1.000
_cell.length_c   1.000
_cell.angle_alpha   90.00
_cell.angle_beta   90.00
_cell.angle_gamma   90.00
#
_symmetry.space_group_name_H-M   'P 1'
#
loop_
_entity.id
_entity.type
_entity.pdbx_description
1 polymer ?
#
loop_
_entity_poly.entity_id
_entity_poly.type
_entity_poly.pdbx_seq_one_letter_code
_entity_poly.pdbx_strand_id
1 'polypeptide(L)'
;MEQKKNLVTLGSTGITVEKNSFGALPIQRISKEAAIGLLRKAYAAGVNFYDTARYYTDSEEKVGAAFEGMRDKIYIATKTGATTAEGFWKELHTSLEKLKTDYIDIYQFHNPAFCPKPGDGTGLYEAMLEAKDKGMI
;
A
#
# COMPACT_ATOMS: atom_id res chain seq x y z
N MET A 1 -8.66 -15.56 26.16
CA MET A 1 -9.74 -15.51 25.13
C MET A 1 -9.06 -15.37 23.78
N GLU A 2 -9.19 -16.35 22.91
CA GLU A 2 -8.83 -16.15 21.50
C GLU A 2 -9.74 -15.06 20.93
N GLN A 3 -9.14 -13.96 20.50
CA GLN A 3 -9.87 -12.97 19.73
C GLN A 3 -10.34 -13.64 18.42
N LYS A 4 -11.63 -13.79 18.27
CA LYS A 4 -12.24 -14.29 17.05
C LYS A 4 -11.84 -13.35 15.91
N LYS A 5 -10.88 -13.76 15.07
CA LYS A 5 -10.43 -12.96 13.92
C LYS A 5 -11.63 -12.72 13.00
N ASN A 6 -11.96 -11.47 12.78
CA ASN A 6 -13.07 -11.06 11.92
C ASN A 6 -12.53 -10.81 10.50
N LEU A 7 -12.25 -11.90 9.79
CA LEU A 7 -11.59 -11.87 8.49
C LEU A 7 -12.60 -11.64 7.36
N VAL A 8 -12.15 -10.93 6.34
CA VAL A 8 -12.87 -10.71 5.08
C VAL A 8 -11.92 -10.90 3.89
N THR A 9 -12.41 -11.54 2.84
CA THR A 9 -11.69 -11.67 1.58
C THR A 9 -12.09 -10.55 0.63
N LEU A 10 -11.10 -9.89 0.03
CA LEU A 10 -11.31 -8.76 -0.88
C LEU A 10 -11.66 -9.26 -2.29
N GLY A 11 -12.95 -9.38 -2.56
CA GLY A 11 -13.46 -9.84 -3.86
C GLY A 11 -12.89 -11.22 -4.24
N SER A 12 -12.38 -11.33 -5.47
CA SER A 12 -11.76 -12.54 -6.02
C SER A 12 -10.24 -12.54 -5.94
N THR A 13 -9.62 -11.62 -5.18
CA THR A 13 -8.17 -11.44 -5.13
C THR A 13 -7.43 -12.54 -4.37
N GLY A 14 -8.12 -13.29 -3.52
CA GLY A 14 -7.50 -14.21 -2.56
C GLY A 14 -6.88 -13.50 -1.33
N ILE A 15 -6.88 -12.17 -1.29
CA ILE A 15 -6.38 -11.38 -0.16
C ILE A 15 -7.40 -11.44 0.97
N THR A 16 -7.02 -12.05 2.08
CA THR A 16 -7.88 -12.17 3.27
C THR A 16 -7.27 -11.35 4.40
N VAL A 17 -8.03 -10.38 4.87
CA VAL A 17 -7.57 -9.38 5.85
C VAL A 17 -8.47 -9.33 7.07
N GLU A 18 -7.95 -8.79 8.18
CA GLU A 18 -8.79 -8.40 9.31
C GLU A 18 -9.73 -7.27 8.85
N LYS A 19 -10.99 -7.34 9.24
CA LYS A 19 -12.04 -6.39 8.82
C LYS A 19 -11.71 -4.94 9.19
N ASN A 20 -11.00 -4.74 10.30
CA ASN A 20 -10.46 -3.44 10.68
C ASN A 20 -9.04 -3.31 10.12
N SER A 21 -8.85 -2.37 9.21
CA SER A 21 -7.55 -2.03 8.63
C SER A 21 -6.96 -0.77 9.27
N PHE A 22 -5.69 -0.50 9.03
CA PHE A 22 -4.99 0.66 9.54
C PHE A 22 -4.81 1.71 8.44
N GLY A 23 -5.45 2.87 8.58
CA GLY A 23 -5.23 4.03 7.72
C GLY A 23 -3.99 4.81 8.18
N ALA A 24 -2.95 4.84 7.36
CA ALA A 24 -1.64 5.40 7.73
C ALA A 24 -1.47 6.90 7.40
N LEU A 25 -2.52 7.62 7.03
CA LEU A 25 -2.46 9.06 6.82
C LEU A 25 -2.03 9.82 8.11
N PRO A 26 -2.60 9.54 9.30
CA PRO A 26 -2.26 10.32 10.49
C PRO A 26 -0.84 10.12 11.02
N ILE A 27 -0.16 9.02 10.70
CA ILE A 27 1.19 8.75 11.23
C ILE A 27 2.26 9.72 10.68
N GLN A 28 1.97 10.45 9.61
CA GLN A 28 2.87 11.51 9.12
C GLN A 28 3.07 12.64 10.13
N ARG A 29 2.19 12.75 11.15
CA ARG A 29 2.22 13.80 12.17
C ARG A 29 2.99 13.44 13.44
N ILE A 30 3.55 12.24 13.52
CA ILE A 30 4.28 11.74 14.69
C ILE A 30 5.69 11.31 14.29
N SER A 31 6.58 11.14 15.27
CA SER A 31 7.94 10.68 14.97
C SER A 31 7.97 9.29 14.34
N LYS A 32 9.06 8.95 13.70
CA LYS A 32 9.26 7.62 13.09
C LYS A 32 9.17 6.51 14.15
N GLU A 33 9.80 6.72 15.29
CA GLU A 33 9.80 5.77 16.42
C GLU A 33 8.40 5.53 16.96
N ALA A 34 7.63 6.62 17.16
CA ALA A 34 6.25 6.53 17.62
C ALA A 34 5.35 5.82 16.60
N ALA A 35 5.54 6.10 15.31
CA ALA A 35 4.80 5.45 14.23
C ALA A 35 5.10 3.96 14.16
N ILE A 36 6.37 3.55 14.24
CA ILE A 36 6.77 2.13 14.27
C ILE A 36 6.14 1.41 15.47
N GLY A 37 6.19 2.01 16.66
CA GLY A 37 5.57 1.45 17.85
C GLY A 37 4.06 1.26 17.70
N LEU A 38 3.37 2.26 17.15
CA LEU A 38 1.93 2.22 16.91
C LEU A 38 1.53 1.14 15.88
N LEU A 39 2.24 1.09 14.75
CA LEU A 39 1.99 0.11 13.69
C LEU A 39 2.21 -1.33 14.18
N ARG A 40 3.28 -1.59 14.92
CA ARG A 40 3.56 -2.90 15.51
C ARG A 40 2.55 -3.29 16.59
N LYS A 41 2.07 -2.31 17.37
CA LYS A 41 1.00 -2.54 18.35
C LYS A 41 -0.31 -2.91 17.65
N ALA A 42 -0.66 -2.25 16.56
CA ALA A 42 -1.82 -2.60 15.75
C ALA A 42 -1.70 -4.03 15.16
N TYR A 43 -0.51 -4.39 14.65
CA TYR A 43 -0.23 -5.74 14.19
C TYR A 43 -0.40 -6.79 15.30
N ALA A 44 0.16 -6.54 16.48
CA ALA A 44 0.01 -7.44 17.64
C ALA A 44 -1.45 -7.61 18.07
N ALA A 45 -2.31 -6.61 17.81
CA ALA A 45 -3.76 -6.67 18.01
C ALA A 45 -4.52 -7.38 16.88
N GLY A 46 -3.83 -7.86 15.83
CA GLY A 46 -4.41 -8.64 14.74
C GLY A 46 -4.62 -7.88 13.43
N VAL A 47 -4.35 -6.57 13.37
CA VAL A 47 -4.46 -5.78 12.14
C VAL A 47 -3.36 -6.21 11.16
N ASN A 48 -3.74 -6.68 9.98
CA ASN A 48 -2.81 -7.16 8.97
C ASN A 48 -2.91 -6.43 7.62
N PHE A 49 -3.67 -5.34 7.55
CA PHE A 49 -3.85 -4.53 6.35
C PHE A 49 -3.60 -3.05 6.65
N TYR A 50 -2.65 -2.46 5.92
CA TYR A 50 -2.14 -1.10 6.11
C TYR A 50 -2.29 -0.30 4.83
N ASP A 51 -3.07 0.77 4.87
CA ASP A 51 -3.34 1.64 3.73
C ASP A 51 -2.55 2.95 3.87
N THR A 52 -1.72 3.24 2.88
CA THR A 52 -0.92 4.46 2.79
C THR A 52 -1.02 5.09 1.40
N ALA A 53 -0.18 6.06 1.08
CA ALA A 53 -0.10 6.69 -0.23
C ALA A 53 1.26 7.36 -0.44
N ARG A 54 1.67 7.49 -1.73
CA ARG A 54 2.86 8.25 -2.10
C ARG A 54 2.85 9.67 -1.54
N TYR A 55 1.69 10.31 -1.49
CA TYR A 55 1.52 11.70 -1.08
C TYR A 55 1.28 11.89 0.42
N TYR A 56 1.36 10.84 1.23
CA TYR A 56 1.31 10.96 2.69
C TYR A 56 2.71 11.20 3.28
N THR A 57 3.45 12.15 2.73
CA THR A 57 4.80 12.58 3.13
C THR A 57 5.76 11.41 3.42
N ASP A 58 6.00 11.08 4.68
CA ASP A 58 6.90 10.01 5.13
C ASP A 58 6.17 8.74 5.61
N SER A 59 4.85 8.64 5.37
CA SER A 59 4.05 7.50 5.83
C SER A 59 4.54 6.16 5.26
N GLU A 60 4.83 6.09 3.96
CA GLU A 60 5.37 4.86 3.36
C GLU A 60 6.69 4.42 3.99
N GLU A 61 7.58 5.36 4.29
CA GLU A 61 8.85 5.08 4.95
C GLU A 61 8.65 4.54 6.38
N LYS A 62 7.69 5.08 7.11
CA LYS A 62 7.31 4.63 8.46
C LYS A 62 6.71 3.22 8.43
N VAL A 63 5.82 2.95 7.48
CA VAL A 63 5.25 1.61 7.27
C VAL A 63 6.35 0.61 6.89
N GLY A 64 7.22 0.96 5.95
CA GLY A 64 8.33 0.12 5.54
C GLY A 64 9.28 -0.22 6.69
N ALA A 65 9.62 0.77 7.51
CA ALA A 65 10.46 0.56 8.69
C ALA A 65 9.79 -0.30 9.77
N ALA A 66 8.49 -0.13 9.97
CA ALA A 66 7.74 -0.91 10.98
C ALA A 66 7.71 -2.40 10.65
N PHE A 67 7.62 -2.75 9.35
CA PHE A 67 7.43 -4.13 8.90
C PHE A 67 8.64 -4.72 8.16
N GLU A 68 9.80 -4.12 8.30
CA GLU A 68 11.04 -4.69 7.79
C GLU A 68 11.28 -6.09 8.37
N GLY A 69 11.51 -7.08 7.50
CA GLY A 69 11.63 -8.49 7.89
C GLY A 69 10.29 -9.20 8.19
N MET A 70 9.15 -8.51 8.03
CA MET A 70 7.81 -9.03 8.29
C MET A 70 6.84 -8.78 7.12
N ARG A 71 7.35 -8.45 5.95
CA ARG A 71 6.53 -8.04 4.78
C ARG A 71 5.48 -9.09 4.39
N ASP A 72 5.84 -10.36 4.49
CA ASP A 72 4.97 -11.51 4.20
C ASP A 72 3.83 -11.73 5.22
N LYS A 73 3.86 -11.02 6.34
CA LYS A 73 2.85 -11.12 7.41
C LYS A 73 1.70 -10.12 7.27
N ILE A 74 1.83 -9.15 6.35
CA ILE A 74 0.89 -8.06 6.20
C ILE A 74 0.54 -7.84 4.73
N TYR A 75 -0.56 -7.12 4.52
CA TYR A 75 -0.96 -6.57 3.22
C TYR A 75 -0.79 -5.05 3.24
N ILE A 76 -0.27 -4.50 2.15
CA ILE A 76 -0.07 -3.06 1.98
C ILE A 76 -0.85 -2.58 0.76
N ALA A 77 -1.66 -1.55 0.98
CA ALA A 77 -2.23 -0.73 -0.08
C ALA A 77 -1.52 0.61 -0.12
N THR A 78 -1.11 1.06 -1.30
CA THR A 78 -0.63 2.44 -1.50
C THR A 78 -1.16 3.01 -2.81
N LYS A 79 -0.85 4.27 -3.09
CA LYS A 79 -1.50 5.03 -4.16
C LYS A 79 -0.49 5.91 -4.87
N THR A 80 -0.67 6.03 -6.19
CA THR A 80 0.04 6.99 -7.04
C THR A 80 -0.86 8.15 -7.45
N GLY A 81 -0.31 9.35 -7.52
CA GLY A 81 -0.96 10.50 -8.14
C GLY A 81 -0.52 10.76 -9.58
N ALA A 82 0.21 9.82 -10.17
CA ALA A 82 0.75 9.97 -11.51
C ALA A 82 -0.35 10.16 -12.57
N THR A 83 -0.09 11.03 -13.53
CA THR A 83 -0.96 11.30 -14.68
C THR A 83 -0.31 10.89 -16.02
N THR A 84 0.91 10.36 -15.96
CA THR A 84 1.66 9.84 -17.10
C THR A 84 2.28 8.48 -16.76
N ALA A 85 2.56 7.67 -17.77
CA ALA A 85 3.23 6.38 -17.60
C ALA A 85 4.62 6.54 -16.95
N GLU A 86 5.40 7.55 -17.37
CA GLU A 86 6.70 7.84 -16.76
C GLU A 86 6.58 8.16 -15.26
N GLY A 87 5.63 9.03 -14.90
CA GLY A 87 5.32 9.37 -13.51
C GLY A 87 4.87 8.16 -12.70
N PHE A 88 4.04 7.29 -13.29
CA PHE A 88 3.61 6.05 -12.67
C PHE A 88 4.80 5.16 -12.27
N TRP A 89 5.71 4.89 -13.18
CA TRP A 89 6.87 4.06 -12.92
C TRP A 89 7.81 4.67 -11.87
N LYS A 90 8.04 5.98 -11.96
CA LYS A 90 8.84 6.71 -10.98
C LYS A 90 8.24 6.60 -9.58
N GLU A 91 6.94 6.84 -9.44
CA GLU A 91 6.26 6.78 -8.14
C GLU A 91 6.17 5.35 -7.60
N LEU A 92 5.92 4.35 -8.46
CA LEU A 92 5.91 2.95 -8.06
C LEU A 92 7.28 2.51 -7.49
N HIS A 93 8.36 2.81 -8.18
CA HIS A 93 9.71 2.48 -7.70
C HIS A 93 10.03 3.20 -6.38
N THR A 94 9.63 4.47 -6.25
CA THR A 94 9.80 5.22 -5.01
C THR A 94 9.01 4.59 -3.86
N SER A 95 7.77 4.17 -4.10
CA SER A 95 6.95 3.50 -3.09
C SER A 95 7.57 2.16 -2.65
N LEU A 96 8.04 1.35 -3.59
CA LEU A 96 8.71 0.08 -3.28
C LEU A 96 9.97 0.30 -2.44
N GLU A 97 10.80 1.29 -2.79
CA GLU A 97 12.00 1.64 -2.03
C GLU A 97 11.65 2.07 -0.59
N LYS A 98 10.70 2.98 -0.43
CA LYS A 98 10.32 3.50 0.89
C LYS A 98 9.62 2.45 1.76
N LEU A 99 8.80 1.61 1.16
CA LEU A 99 8.14 0.49 1.82
C LEU A 99 9.09 -0.70 2.08
N LYS A 100 10.33 -0.65 1.56
CA LYS A 100 11.36 -1.72 1.67
C LYS A 100 10.84 -3.08 1.22
N THR A 101 10.21 -3.11 0.07
CA THR A 101 9.61 -4.31 -0.52
C THR A 101 9.73 -4.30 -2.04
N ASP A 102 9.63 -5.44 -2.66
CA ASP A 102 9.62 -5.62 -4.11
C ASP A 102 8.21 -5.76 -4.70
N TYR A 103 7.18 -5.77 -3.83
CA TYR A 103 5.78 -5.85 -4.26
C TYR A 103 4.84 -5.07 -3.34
N ILE A 104 3.71 -4.63 -3.91
CA ILE A 104 2.59 -3.98 -3.23
C ILE A 104 1.35 -4.84 -3.48
N ASP A 105 0.55 -5.11 -2.46
CA ASP A 105 -0.63 -5.97 -2.61
C ASP A 105 -1.78 -5.28 -3.33
N ILE A 106 -1.98 -3.99 -3.07
CA ILE A 106 -3.02 -3.18 -3.70
C ILE A 106 -2.43 -1.83 -4.10
N TYR A 107 -2.41 -1.53 -5.40
CA TYR A 107 -1.93 -0.25 -5.92
C TYR A 107 -3.05 0.51 -6.61
N GLN A 108 -3.26 1.76 -6.23
CA GLN A 108 -4.41 2.56 -6.62
C GLN A 108 -3.99 3.89 -7.22
N PHE A 109 -4.85 4.49 -8.06
CA PHE A 109 -4.75 5.89 -8.41
C PHE A 109 -5.36 6.75 -7.30
N HIS A 110 -4.63 7.78 -6.86
CA HIS A 110 -5.01 8.63 -5.74
C HIS A 110 -5.95 9.75 -6.18
N ASN A 111 -7.24 9.61 -5.90
CA ASN A 111 -8.28 10.58 -6.27
C ASN A 111 -8.17 11.07 -7.72
N PRO A 112 -8.11 10.18 -8.71
CA PRO A 112 -7.88 10.58 -10.09
C PRO A 112 -9.06 11.40 -10.62
N ALA A 113 -8.76 12.40 -11.45
CA ALA A 113 -9.77 13.20 -12.14
C ALA A 113 -10.46 12.43 -13.27
N PHE A 114 -9.90 11.31 -13.69
CA PHE A 114 -10.42 10.43 -14.75
C PHE A 114 -10.07 8.97 -14.42
N CYS A 115 -10.81 8.03 -15.01
CA CYS A 115 -10.49 6.60 -14.89
C CYS A 115 -9.60 6.20 -16.07
N PRO A 116 -8.34 5.79 -15.86
CA PRO A 116 -7.48 5.29 -16.92
C PRO A 116 -8.12 4.11 -17.66
N LYS A 117 -8.03 4.11 -18.99
CA LYS A 117 -8.60 3.09 -19.86
C LYS A 117 -7.57 2.61 -20.88
N PRO A 118 -7.73 1.40 -21.43
CA PRO A 118 -6.87 0.92 -22.50
C PRO A 118 -6.86 1.91 -23.67
N GLY A 119 -5.67 2.30 -24.12
CA GLY A 119 -5.50 3.14 -25.30
C GLY A 119 -5.97 4.58 -25.14
N ASP A 120 -6.12 5.11 -23.92
CA ASP A 120 -6.57 6.48 -23.67
C ASP A 120 -5.51 7.56 -23.94
N GLY A 121 -4.31 7.15 -24.33
CA GLY A 121 -3.18 8.02 -24.64
C GLY A 121 -2.32 8.39 -23.42
N THR A 122 -2.72 8.07 -22.21
CA THR A 122 -1.91 8.32 -20.99
C THR A 122 -0.89 7.23 -20.72
N GLY A 123 -1.13 6.01 -21.19
CA GLY A 123 -0.32 4.83 -20.89
C GLY A 123 -0.43 4.33 -19.44
N LEU A 124 -1.31 4.92 -18.62
CA LEU A 124 -1.46 4.55 -17.20
C LEU A 124 -2.06 3.16 -17.03
N TYR A 125 -3.07 2.82 -17.84
CA TYR A 125 -3.69 1.50 -17.76
C TYR A 125 -2.70 0.40 -18.15
N GLU A 126 -1.96 0.61 -19.23
CA GLU A 126 -0.94 -0.31 -19.72
C GLU A 126 0.20 -0.47 -18.69
N ALA A 127 0.66 0.63 -18.08
CA ALA A 127 1.67 0.60 -17.03
C ALA A 127 1.21 -0.20 -15.80
N MET A 128 -0.06 -0.04 -15.40
CA MET A 128 -0.65 -0.81 -14.30
C MET A 128 -0.66 -2.31 -14.60
N LEU A 129 -1.07 -2.70 -15.81
CA LEU A 129 -1.05 -4.11 -16.22
C LEU A 129 0.37 -4.67 -16.28
N GLU A 130 1.32 -3.93 -16.84
CA GLU A 130 2.72 -4.35 -16.90
C GLU A 130 3.31 -4.54 -15.50
N ALA A 131 3.03 -3.61 -14.57
CA ALA A 131 3.48 -3.73 -13.18
C ALA A 131 2.91 -4.99 -12.51
N LYS A 132 1.64 -5.30 -12.77
CA LYS A 132 0.98 -6.52 -12.29
C LYS A 132 1.62 -7.78 -12.89
N ASP A 133 1.86 -7.81 -14.19
CA ASP A 133 2.48 -8.96 -14.86
C ASP A 133 3.91 -9.21 -14.36
N LYS A 134 4.61 -8.15 -13.96
CA LYS A 134 5.94 -8.23 -13.32
C LYS A 134 5.90 -8.63 -11.84
N GLY A 135 4.73 -8.78 -11.25
CA GLY A 135 4.56 -9.12 -9.84
C GLY A 135 4.93 -7.99 -8.87
N MET A 136 4.94 -6.75 -9.34
CA MET A 136 5.24 -5.57 -8.52
C MET A 136 4.00 -5.07 -7.78
N ILE A 137 2.83 -5.39 -8.30
CA ILE A 137 1.53 -5.02 -7.71
C ILE A 137 0.54 -6.16 -7.85
#